data_3c999b4a8a4a6bccaed73e43eb3c3e64
#
_entry.id   3c999b4a8a4a6bccaed73e43eb3c3e64
#
_cell.length_a   1.000
_cell.length_b   1.000
_cell.length_c   1.000
_cell.angle_alpha   90.00
_cell.angle_beta   90.00
_cell.angle_gamma   90.00
#
_symmetry.space_group_name_H-M   'P 1'
#
loop_
_entity.id
_entity.type
_entity.pdbx_description
1 polymer ?
#
loop_
_entity_poly.entity_id
_entity_poly.type
_entity_poly.pdbx_seq_one_letter_code
_entity_poly.pdbx_strand_id
1 'polypeptide(L)'
;VCAESVVKVASREWKKYKTVLTAASAIDKGRLELLLESVPATLHLDMVSLFPQNTFKGRENGLRADLAQTLADLHPRFIRFPGGCVAHGDGIDNIYDWKGSVGPLEARKPLRNLWGYHQTRGLGYFEYFRFCEDIDAEPLPVLAAGVPCQNSGTHSHYADNCPQGANKELMRYGQQGGIPMEEMPAYIQDVLDLIEY
;
A
#
# COMPACT_ATOMS: atom_id res chain seq x y z
N VAL A 1 29.53 -5.33 6.15
CA VAL A 1 28.25 -6.02 5.92
C VAL A 1 27.64 -6.31 7.27
N CYS A 2 26.39 -5.87 7.49
CA CYS A 2 25.69 -6.08 8.76
C CYS A 2 24.93 -7.42 8.79
N ALA A 3 24.40 -7.82 7.66
CA ALA A 3 23.74 -9.10 7.45
C ALA A 3 23.89 -9.52 6.00
N GLU A 4 23.96 -10.82 5.76
CA GLU A 4 24.09 -11.39 4.43
C GLU A 4 23.29 -12.70 4.34
N SER A 5 22.76 -12.98 3.17
CA SER A 5 22.11 -14.25 2.87
C SER A 5 22.17 -14.54 1.38
N VAL A 6 22.27 -15.80 1.01
CA VAL A 6 22.35 -16.26 -0.37
C VAL A 6 21.04 -16.91 -0.79
N VAL A 7 20.50 -16.46 -1.93
CA VAL A 7 19.32 -17.05 -2.55
C VAL A 7 19.69 -17.65 -3.89
N LYS A 8 19.51 -18.95 -4.05
CA LYS A 8 19.74 -19.64 -5.34
C LYS A 8 18.52 -19.52 -6.23
N VAL A 9 18.65 -18.77 -7.32
CA VAL A 9 17.59 -18.59 -8.32
C VAL A 9 17.88 -19.52 -9.51
N ALA A 10 17.01 -20.49 -9.73
CA ALA A 10 17.15 -21.47 -10.80
C ALA A 10 15.93 -21.55 -11.72
N SER A 11 14.89 -20.79 -11.45
CA SER A 11 13.65 -20.76 -12.22
C SER A 11 13.71 -19.72 -13.35
N ARG A 12 13.13 -20.05 -14.50
CA ARG A 12 12.84 -19.09 -15.58
C ARG A 12 11.45 -18.48 -15.46
N GLU A 13 10.62 -19.04 -14.57
CA GLU A 13 9.28 -18.54 -14.24
C GLU A 13 9.33 -17.64 -13.01
N TRP A 14 8.38 -16.75 -12.88
CA TRP A 14 8.20 -15.93 -11.67
C TRP A 14 8.01 -16.83 -10.46
N LYS A 15 8.84 -16.64 -9.46
CA LYS A 15 8.81 -17.42 -8.23
C LYS A 15 9.14 -16.56 -7.04
N LYS A 16 8.39 -16.73 -5.95
CA LYS A 16 8.63 -16.06 -4.68
C LYS A 16 9.77 -16.75 -3.93
N TYR A 17 10.75 -15.98 -3.52
CA TYR A 17 11.85 -16.40 -2.68
C TYR A 17 11.79 -15.68 -1.36
N LYS A 18 12.09 -16.35 -0.28
CA LYS A 18 12.18 -15.78 1.07
C LYS A 18 13.51 -16.14 1.68
N THR A 19 14.10 -15.20 2.38
CA THR A 19 15.30 -15.45 3.20
C THR A 19 15.24 -14.61 4.47
N VAL A 20 16.08 -14.93 5.43
CA VAL A 20 16.19 -14.21 6.69
C VAL A 20 17.55 -13.53 6.76
N LEU A 21 17.56 -12.27 7.12
CA LEU A 21 18.75 -11.50 7.42
C LEU A 21 18.82 -11.27 8.92
N THR A 22 19.90 -11.73 9.56
CA THR A 22 20.12 -11.49 10.98
C THR A 22 21.23 -10.46 11.12
N ALA A 23 20.86 -9.25 11.57
CA ALA A 23 21.82 -8.17 11.75
C ALA A 23 22.76 -8.46 12.94
N ALA A 24 24.07 -8.35 12.70
CA ALA A 24 25.07 -8.52 13.74
C ALA A 24 25.16 -7.32 14.70
N SER A 25 24.68 -6.15 14.26
CA SER A 25 24.65 -4.92 15.06
C SER A 25 23.55 -3.97 14.58
N ALA A 26 23.14 -3.04 15.43
CA ALA A 26 22.27 -1.94 15.05
C ALA A 26 23.01 -0.96 14.14
N ILE A 27 22.33 -0.42 13.15
CA ILE A 27 22.84 0.62 12.26
C ILE A 27 21.76 1.69 12.04
N ASP A 28 22.16 2.94 12.05
CA ASP A 28 21.24 4.06 11.87
C ASP A 28 20.82 4.26 10.40
N LYS A 29 21.72 3.94 9.47
CA LYS A 29 21.49 4.06 8.04
C LYS A 29 21.93 2.78 7.36
N GLY A 30 20.96 1.95 6.99
CA GLY A 30 21.18 0.69 6.25
C GLY A 30 20.85 0.85 4.77
N ARG A 31 21.50 0.03 3.96
CA ARG A 31 21.22 -0.15 2.53
C ARG A 31 21.08 -1.63 2.25
N LEU A 32 20.01 -2.01 1.53
CA LEU A 32 19.86 -3.34 0.97
C LEU A 32 20.52 -3.37 -0.41
N GLU A 33 21.43 -4.31 -0.62
CA GLU A 33 22.08 -4.55 -1.89
C GLU A 33 21.78 -5.96 -2.37
N LEU A 34 21.48 -6.10 -3.66
CA LEU A 34 21.31 -7.37 -4.35
C LEU A 34 22.49 -7.57 -5.29
N LEU A 35 23.31 -8.56 -5.03
CA LEU A 35 24.49 -8.89 -5.81
C LEU A 35 24.25 -10.14 -6.65
N LEU A 36 24.62 -10.10 -7.91
CA LEU A 36 24.60 -11.27 -8.80
C LEU A 36 26.01 -11.87 -8.86
N GLU A 37 26.15 -13.10 -8.39
CA GLU A 37 27.45 -13.79 -8.37
C GLU A 37 27.79 -14.50 -9.68
N SER A 38 26.79 -14.82 -10.50
CA SER A 38 26.97 -15.54 -11.75
C SER A 38 26.74 -14.64 -12.96
N VAL A 39 27.73 -14.49 -13.80
CA VAL A 39 27.63 -13.72 -15.05
C VAL A 39 28.10 -14.57 -16.24
N PRO A 40 27.53 -14.39 -17.45
CA PRO A 40 26.46 -13.47 -17.79
C PRO A 40 25.08 -14.02 -17.38
N ALA A 41 24.28 -13.21 -16.70
CA ALA A 41 22.92 -13.57 -16.32
C ALA A 41 22.01 -12.32 -16.35
N THR A 42 20.73 -12.53 -16.65
CA THR A 42 19.69 -11.51 -16.50
C THR A 42 18.74 -11.96 -15.40
N LEU A 43 18.51 -11.10 -14.42
CA LEU A 43 17.58 -11.33 -13.32
C LEU A 43 16.47 -10.28 -13.40
N HIS A 44 15.23 -10.75 -13.44
CA HIS A 44 14.05 -9.91 -13.29
C HIS A 44 13.60 -9.96 -11.84
N LEU A 45 13.39 -8.79 -11.24
CA LEU A 45 12.97 -8.64 -9.86
C LEU A 45 11.65 -7.88 -9.80
N ASP A 46 10.76 -8.34 -8.93
CA ASP A 46 9.54 -7.66 -8.57
C ASP A 46 9.25 -7.85 -7.07
N MET A 47 8.50 -6.94 -6.47
CA MET A 47 8.07 -7.01 -5.07
C MET A 47 9.20 -7.31 -4.07
N VAL A 48 10.32 -6.63 -4.22
CA VAL A 48 11.40 -6.72 -3.22
C VAL A 48 10.93 -6.04 -1.93
N SER A 49 10.84 -6.80 -0.84
CA SER A 49 10.34 -6.32 0.44
C SER A 49 11.18 -6.82 1.61
N LEU A 50 11.27 -6.02 2.66
CA LEU A 50 11.98 -6.34 3.89
C LEU A 50 11.05 -6.09 5.08
N PHE A 51 10.69 -7.16 5.78
CA PHE A 51 9.82 -7.10 6.95
C PHE A 51 10.57 -7.54 8.21
N PRO A 52 10.27 -6.94 9.38
CA PRO A 52 10.79 -7.46 10.64
C PRO A 52 10.19 -8.84 10.94
N GLN A 53 10.95 -9.72 11.57
CA GLN A 53 10.41 -10.99 12.07
C GLN A 53 9.54 -10.79 13.32
N ASN A 54 9.94 -9.86 14.19
CA ASN A 54 9.15 -9.49 15.35
C ASN A 54 8.10 -8.45 14.96
N THR A 55 6.87 -8.90 14.78
CA THR A 55 5.72 -8.08 14.42
C THR A 55 4.68 -8.08 15.53
N PHE A 56 3.77 -7.12 15.50
CA PHE A 56 2.65 -7.06 16.42
C PHE A 56 1.81 -8.34 16.31
N LYS A 57 1.52 -8.98 17.47
CA LYS A 57 0.82 -10.28 17.55
C LYS A 57 1.49 -11.41 16.74
N GLY A 58 2.76 -11.28 16.34
CA GLY A 58 3.47 -12.31 15.58
C GLY A 58 2.92 -12.55 14.17
N ARG A 59 2.22 -11.59 13.59
CA ARG A 59 1.63 -11.72 12.24
C ARG A 59 2.72 -11.72 11.16
N GLU A 60 2.66 -12.66 10.22
CA GLU A 60 3.59 -12.67 9.08
C GLU A 60 3.44 -11.37 8.26
N ASN A 61 4.56 -10.72 7.95
CA ASN A 61 4.61 -9.40 7.29
C ASN A 61 3.74 -8.33 7.99
N GLY A 62 3.54 -8.51 9.30
CA GLY A 62 2.67 -7.67 10.10
C GLY A 62 3.25 -6.31 10.45
N LEU A 63 2.50 -5.58 11.26
CA LEU A 63 2.86 -4.25 11.71
C LEU A 63 4.08 -4.28 12.63
N ARG A 64 4.84 -3.19 12.66
CA ARG A 64 5.92 -2.99 13.63
C ARG A 64 5.35 -3.12 15.05
N ALA A 65 5.97 -4.00 15.83
CA ALA A 65 5.47 -4.34 17.16
C ALA A 65 5.41 -3.12 18.09
N ASP A 66 6.42 -2.27 18.07
CA ASP A 66 6.52 -1.08 18.93
C ASP A 66 5.43 -0.03 18.60
N LEU A 67 5.24 0.29 17.32
CA LEU A 67 4.24 1.28 16.91
C LEU A 67 2.82 0.78 17.10
N ALA A 68 2.54 -0.46 16.72
CA ALA A 68 1.23 -1.06 16.87
C ALA A 68 0.86 -1.22 18.35
N GLN A 69 1.82 -1.60 19.21
CA GLN A 69 1.60 -1.65 20.66
C GLN A 69 1.28 -0.27 21.23
N THR A 70 2.00 0.76 20.81
CA THR A 70 1.72 2.14 21.27
C THR A 70 0.28 2.56 20.92
N LEU A 71 -0.21 2.20 19.73
CA LEU A 71 -1.60 2.47 19.36
C LEU A 71 -2.59 1.61 20.16
N ALA A 72 -2.27 0.36 20.42
CA ALA A 72 -3.08 -0.54 21.23
C ALA A 72 -3.22 -0.03 22.68
N ASP A 73 -2.14 0.50 23.27
CA ASP A 73 -2.10 1.03 24.63
C ASP A 73 -2.98 2.29 24.82
N LEU A 74 -3.35 2.96 23.72
CA LEU A 74 -4.33 4.06 23.74
C LEU A 74 -5.77 3.58 23.93
N HIS A 75 -6.02 2.28 23.75
CA HIS A 75 -7.36 1.67 23.81
C HIS A 75 -8.41 2.40 22.96
N PRO A 76 -8.12 2.64 21.65
CA PRO A 76 -9.05 3.36 20.79
C PRO A 76 -10.35 2.57 20.64
N ARG A 77 -11.50 3.25 20.62
CA ARG A 77 -12.78 2.62 20.38
C ARG A 77 -12.99 2.28 18.92
N PHE A 78 -12.34 3.03 18.02
CA PHE A 78 -12.38 2.79 16.58
C PHE A 78 -11.10 3.27 15.91
N ILE A 79 -10.80 2.71 14.74
CA ILE A 79 -9.72 3.14 13.85
C ILE A 79 -10.33 3.58 12.53
N ARG A 80 -10.12 4.85 12.17
CA ARG A 80 -10.55 5.41 10.90
C ARG A 80 -9.44 5.30 9.86
N PHE A 81 -9.73 4.69 8.71
CA PHE A 81 -8.77 4.48 7.62
C PHE A 81 -9.44 4.48 6.24
N PRO A 82 -8.69 4.64 5.12
CA PRO A 82 -7.32 5.15 5.04
C PRO A 82 -7.26 6.66 5.26
N GLY A 83 -8.37 7.33 5.34
CA GLY A 83 -8.54 8.77 5.49
C GLY A 83 -9.15 9.43 4.25
N GLY A 84 -9.65 10.69 4.41
CA GLY A 84 -10.43 11.38 3.38
C GLY A 84 -9.66 11.59 2.09
N CYS A 85 -8.55 12.32 2.13
CA CYS A 85 -7.76 12.62 0.92
C CYS A 85 -7.15 11.37 0.28
N VAL A 86 -6.78 10.36 1.07
CA VAL A 86 -6.29 9.08 0.52
C VAL A 86 -7.41 8.34 -0.19
N ALA A 87 -8.61 8.27 0.42
CA ALA A 87 -9.76 7.61 -0.18
C ALA A 87 -10.20 8.28 -1.48
N HIS A 88 -10.25 9.61 -1.49
CA HIS A 88 -10.65 10.39 -2.67
C HIS A 88 -9.58 10.43 -3.78
N GLY A 89 -8.30 10.29 -3.42
CA GLY A 89 -7.19 10.25 -4.37
C GLY A 89 -6.89 11.59 -5.06
N ASP A 90 -5.94 11.54 -5.97
CA ASP A 90 -5.50 12.69 -6.78
C ASP A 90 -6.05 12.57 -8.20
N GLY A 91 -7.33 12.80 -8.36
CA GLY A 91 -8.09 12.59 -9.59
C GLY A 91 -8.91 11.31 -9.58
N ILE A 92 -9.86 11.18 -10.51
CA ILE A 92 -10.77 10.03 -10.62
C ILE A 92 -9.98 8.73 -10.78
N ASP A 93 -8.95 8.72 -11.60
CA ASP A 93 -8.09 7.55 -11.84
C ASP A 93 -7.27 7.10 -10.63
N ASN A 94 -7.27 7.89 -9.56
CA ASN A 94 -6.50 7.64 -8.36
C ASN A 94 -7.39 7.49 -7.11
N ILE A 95 -8.71 7.42 -7.26
CA ILE A 95 -9.62 7.03 -6.18
C ILE A 95 -9.16 5.69 -5.61
N TYR A 96 -9.15 5.58 -4.29
CA TYR A 96 -8.63 4.38 -3.63
C TYR A 96 -9.52 3.17 -3.92
N ASP A 97 -8.99 2.24 -4.68
CA ASP A 97 -9.59 0.93 -4.93
C ASP A 97 -9.24 0.01 -3.75
N TRP A 98 -10.20 -0.23 -2.87
CA TRP A 98 -10.01 -1.06 -1.70
C TRP A 98 -9.76 -2.54 -2.05
N LYS A 99 -10.43 -3.06 -3.10
CA LYS A 99 -10.25 -4.44 -3.58
C LYS A 99 -8.81 -4.69 -4.01
N GLY A 100 -8.16 -3.71 -4.63
CA GLY A 100 -6.75 -3.79 -4.98
C GLY A 100 -5.79 -3.70 -3.79
N SER A 101 -6.30 -3.50 -2.57
CA SER A 101 -5.51 -3.48 -1.34
C SER A 101 -5.61 -4.77 -0.53
N VAL A 102 -6.36 -5.76 -0.99
CA VAL A 102 -6.51 -7.08 -0.35
C VAL A 102 -5.89 -8.18 -1.20
N GLY A 103 -5.75 -9.38 -0.64
CA GLY A 103 -5.09 -10.49 -1.32
C GLY A 103 -3.56 -10.50 -1.17
N PRO A 104 -2.85 -11.32 -1.97
CA PRO A 104 -1.39 -11.44 -1.88
C PRO A 104 -0.68 -10.12 -2.13
N LEU A 105 0.36 -9.82 -1.36
CA LEU A 105 1.09 -8.54 -1.46
C LEU A 105 1.68 -8.31 -2.85
N GLU A 106 2.15 -9.35 -3.49
CA GLU A 106 2.72 -9.33 -4.85
C GLU A 106 1.70 -9.03 -5.96
N ALA A 107 0.41 -9.19 -5.67
CA ALA A 107 -0.68 -8.88 -6.62
C ALA A 107 -1.22 -7.45 -6.44
N ARG A 108 -0.86 -6.76 -5.37
CA ARG A 108 -1.38 -5.43 -5.08
C ARG A 108 -0.67 -4.37 -5.91
N LYS A 109 -1.44 -3.59 -6.66
CA LYS A 109 -0.89 -2.47 -7.44
C LYS A 109 -0.56 -1.30 -6.52
N PRO A 110 0.66 -0.75 -6.58
CA PRO A 110 0.99 0.43 -5.81
C PRO A 110 0.21 1.66 -6.30
N LEU A 111 0.03 2.63 -5.42
CA LEU A 111 -0.58 3.91 -5.72
C LEU A 111 0.38 5.05 -5.40
N ARG A 112 0.28 6.14 -6.16
CA ARG A 112 0.75 7.44 -5.72
C ARG A 112 -0.28 8.10 -4.82
N ASN A 113 0.11 9.11 -4.09
CA ASN A 113 -0.83 9.93 -3.34
C ASN A 113 -0.59 11.43 -3.56
N LEU A 114 -1.49 12.23 -3.01
CA LEU A 114 -1.47 13.69 -3.13
C LEU A 114 -0.18 14.35 -2.60
N TRP A 115 0.54 13.69 -1.70
CA TRP A 115 1.73 14.26 -1.02
C TRP A 115 3.05 13.81 -1.63
N GLY A 116 3.04 13.04 -2.70
CA GLY A 116 4.24 12.68 -3.45
C GLY A 116 4.99 11.48 -2.98
N TYR A 117 4.44 10.69 -2.13
CA TYR A 117 5.06 9.44 -1.78
C TYR A 117 4.28 8.25 -2.34
N HIS A 118 5.00 7.17 -2.46
CA HIS A 118 4.53 5.92 -3.00
C HIS A 118 3.84 5.09 -1.92
N GLN A 119 2.67 4.55 -2.24
CA GLN A 119 1.94 3.62 -1.40
C GLN A 119 1.96 2.23 -2.01
N THR A 120 2.57 1.28 -1.31
CA THR A 120 2.67 -0.12 -1.76
C THR A 120 1.36 -0.89 -1.61
N ARG A 121 0.38 -0.35 -0.85
CA ARG A 121 -0.81 -1.05 -0.35
C ARG A 121 -0.51 -2.29 0.50
N GLY A 122 0.72 -2.42 1.01
CA GLY A 122 1.08 -3.49 1.94
C GLY A 122 0.28 -3.42 3.26
N LEU A 123 -0.15 -2.21 3.65
CA LEU A 123 -1.15 -1.96 4.68
C LEU A 123 -2.46 -1.61 3.96
N GLY A 124 -3.28 -2.59 3.68
CA GLY A 124 -4.57 -2.47 3.02
C GLY A 124 -5.74 -2.75 3.96
N TYR A 125 -6.93 -2.93 3.39
CA TYR A 125 -8.15 -3.12 4.19
C TYR A 125 -8.09 -4.38 5.05
N PHE A 126 -7.56 -5.48 4.53
CA PHE A 126 -7.37 -6.70 5.32
C PHE A 126 -6.51 -6.45 6.57
N GLU A 127 -5.40 -5.75 6.44
CA GLU A 127 -4.51 -5.45 7.57
C GLU A 127 -5.14 -4.46 8.54
N TYR A 128 -5.93 -3.49 8.07
CA TYR A 128 -6.68 -2.57 8.92
C TYR A 128 -7.74 -3.29 9.75
N PHE A 129 -8.57 -4.11 9.14
CA PHE A 129 -9.58 -4.89 9.86
C PHE A 129 -8.94 -5.82 10.88
N ARG A 130 -7.88 -6.50 10.48
CA ARG A 130 -7.14 -7.37 11.37
C ARG A 130 -6.49 -6.63 12.54
N PHE A 131 -5.99 -5.44 12.32
CA PHE A 131 -5.44 -4.61 13.39
C PHE A 131 -6.54 -4.17 14.35
N CYS A 132 -7.70 -3.77 13.86
CA CYS A 132 -8.86 -3.44 14.69
C CYS A 132 -9.27 -4.64 15.57
N GLU A 133 -9.37 -5.83 14.99
CA GLU A 133 -9.63 -7.07 15.72
C GLU A 133 -8.56 -7.33 16.79
N ASP A 134 -7.28 -7.18 16.46
CA ASP A 134 -6.15 -7.43 17.35
C ASP A 134 -6.13 -6.50 18.58
N ILE A 135 -6.75 -5.32 18.52
CA ILE A 135 -6.77 -4.32 19.60
C ILE A 135 -8.15 -4.03 20.18
N ASP A 136 -9.17 -4.84 19.80
CA ASP A 136 -10.57 -4.67 20.22
C ASP A 136 -11.15 -3.28 19.91
N ALA A 137 -10.92 -2.82 18.67
CA ALA A 137 -11.41 -1.55 18.16
C ALA A 137 -12.32 -1.76 16.95
N GLU A 138 -13.34 -0.90 16.79
CA GLU A 138 -14.21 -0.92 15.64
C GLU A 138 -13.54 -0.34 14.39
N PRO A 139 -13.62 -0.99 13.23
CA PRO A 139 -13.13 -0.40 12.00
C PRO A 139 -14.09 0.68 11.49
N LEU A 140 -13.55 1.83 11.09
CA LEU A 140 -14.27 2.91 10.42
C LEU A 140 -13.65 3.15 9.05
N PRO A 141 -13.96 2.33 8.04
CA PRO A 141 -13.44 2.50 6.70
C PRO A 141 -14.01 3.77 6.03
N VAL A 142 -13.14 4.50 5.33
CA VAL A 142 -13.52 5.70 4.59
C VAL A 142 -13.47 5.39 3.10
N LEU A 143 -14.59 5.58 2.42
CA LEU A 143 -14.72 5.44 0.98
C LEU A 143 -14.93 6.81 0.33
N ALA A 144 -14.47 6.97 -0.89
CA ALA A 144 -14.81 8.13 -1.69
C ALA A 144 -16.28 8.08 -2.09
N ALA A 145 -16.89 9.25 -2.26
CA ALA A 145 -18.28 9.37 -2.74
C ALA A 145 -18.33 9.50 -4.27
N GLY A 146 -17.43 8.85 -4.99
CA GLY A 146 -17.34 8.97 -6.45
C GLY A 146 -16.73 10.29 -6.94
N VAL A 147 -16.06 11.04 -6.06
CA VAL A 147 -15.41 12.32 -6.41
C VAL A 147 -13.96 12.33 -5.91
N PRO A 148 -13.02 12.93 -6.66
CA PRO A 148 -11.63 13.05 -6.23
C PRO A 148 -11.50 14.07 -5.08
N CYS A 149 -10.33 14.10 -4.44
CA CYS A 149 -10.01 15.04 -3.40
C CYS A 149 -10.04 16.49 -3.92
N GLN A 150 -10.54 17.43 -3.11
CA GLN A 150 -10.55 18.85 -3.43
C GLN A 150 -9.15 19.42 -3.72
N ASN A 151 -8.10 18.75 -3.26
CA ASN A 151 -6.71 19.14 -3.51
C ASN A 151 -6.10 18.47 -4.74
N SER A 152 -6.87 17.73 -5.54
CA SER A 152 -6.38 17.08 -6.74
C SER A 152 -5.76 18.10 -7.72
N GLY A 153 -4.58 17.77 -8.24
CA GLY A 153 -3.88 18.59 -9.21
C GLY A 153 -3.32 19.92 -8.69
N THR A 154 -3.37 20.19 -7.38
CA THR A 154 -2.84 21.43 -6.80
C THR A 154 -1.33 21.38 -6.59
N HIS A 155 -0.72 20.21 -6.55
CA HIS A 155 0.72 20.03 -6.40
C HIS A 155 1.40 19.97 -7.78
N SER A 156 2.06 21.05 -8.16
CA SER A 156 2.70 21.24 -9.48
C SER A 156 3.71 20.15 -9.87
N HIS A 157 4.37 19.54 -8.90
CA HIS A 157 5.35 18.49 -9.16
C HIS A 157 4.72 17.15 -9.58
N TYR A 158 3.41 16.97 -9.46
CA TYR A 158 2.71 15.79 -9.98
C TYR A 158 2.27 15.93 -11.42
N ALA A 159 1.97 17.15 -11.86
CA ALA A 159 1.58 17.39 -13.24
C ALA A 159 2.67 16.98 -14.23
N ASP A 160 3.95 17.08 -13.81
CA ASP A 160 5.12 16.78 -14.65
C ASP A 160 5.57 15.31 -14.57
N ASN A 161 5.25 14.61 -13.48
CA ASN A 161 5.66 13.21 -13.22
C ASN A 161 4.49 12.21 -13.26
N CYS A 162 3.37 12.60 -13.84
CA CYS A 162 2.22 11.72 -13.97
C CYS A 162 2.55 10.53 -14.87
N PRO A 163 2.22 9.27 -14.48
CA PRO A 163 2.38 8.13 -15.36
C PRO A 163 1.72 8.37 -16.71
N GLN A 164 2.36 7.90 -17.79
CA GLN A 164 1.76 7.97 -19.12
C GLN A 164 0.39 7.30 -19.10
N GLY A 165 -0.64 8.04 -19.47
CA GLY A 165 -2.02 7.56 -19.53
C GLY A 165 -2.95 8.12 -18.46
N ALA A 166 -2.45 8.79 -17.41
CA ALA A 166 -3.34 9.49 -16.49
C ALA A 166 -3.91 10.75 -17.18
N ASN A 167 -5.21 10.92 -17.11
CA ASN A 167 -5.87 12.08 -17.72
C ASN A 167 -5.55 13.34 -16.92
N LYS A 168 -4.57 14.12 -17.41
CA LYS A 168 -4.12 15.35 -16.76
C LYS A 168 -5.24 16.39 -16.59
N GLU A 169 -6.28 16.33 -17.40
CA GLU A 169 -7.42 17.24 -17.30
C GLU A 169 -8.30 16.87 -16.11
N LEU A 170 -8.57 15.59 -15.88
CA LEU A 170 -9.33 15.10 -14.72
C LEU A 170 -8.60 15.37 -13.40
N MET A 171 -7.28 15.42 -13.41
CA MET A 171 -6.47 15.72 -12.21
C MET A 171 -6.54 17.20 -11.78
N ARG A 172 -6.84 18.12 -12.70
CA ARG A 172 -6.86 19.56 -12.43
C ARG A 172 -8.18 20.06 -11.84
N TYR A 173 -9.22 19.26 -11.92
CA TYR A 173 -10.58 19.70 -11.59
C TYR A 173 -11.13 19.07 -10.31
N GLY A 174 -10.28 18.81 -9.35
CA GLY A 174 -10.52 18.15 -8.06
C GLY A 174 -11.96 18.05 -7.59
N GLN A 175 -12.65 19.16 -7.39
CA GLN A 175 -14.06 19.16 -6.97
C GLN A 175 -15.08 19.22 -8.13
N GLN A 176 -14.63 19.37 -9.36
CA GLN A 176 -15.53 19.61 -10.52
C GLN A 176 -15.79 18.33 -11.32
N GLY A 177 -15.06 17.26 -11.06
CA GLY A 177 -15.23 15.97 -11.70
C GLY A 177 -15.77 14.92 -10.73
N GLY A 178 -16.44 13.93 -11.26
CA GLY A 178 -16.93 12.76 -10.52
C GLY A 178 -16.91 11.54 -11.41
N ILE A 179 -17.17 10.38 -10.84
CA ILE A 179 -17.39 9.16 -11.62
C ILE A 179 -18.55 9.38 -12.57
N PRO A 180 -18.41 9.05 -13.86
CA PRO A 180 -19.54 9.14 -14.80
C PRO A 180 -20.77 8.41 -14.29
N MET A 181 -21.96 8.93 -14.55
CA MET A 181 -23.20 8.35 -14.03
C MET A 181 -23.43 6.92 -14.51
N GLU A 182 -22.96 6.59 -15.70
CA GLU A 182 -23.00 5.23 -16.25
C GLU A 182 -22.11 4.24 -15.48
N GLU A 183 -21.05 4.69 -14.82
CA GLU A 183 -20.15 3.87 -14.00
C GLU A 183 -20.60 3.80 -12.53
N MET A 184 -21.49 4.68 -12.11
CA MET A 184 -21.96 4.77 -10.72
C MET A 184 -22.52 3.44 -10.18
N PRO A 185 -23.28 2.62 -10.93
CA PRO A 185 -23.77 1.33 -10.42
C PRO A 185 -22.64 0.38 -10.03
N ALA A 186 -21.56 0.31 -10.80
CA ALA A 186 -20.41 -0.52 -10.48
C ALA A 186 -19.68 0.00 -9.23
N TYR A 187 -19.55 1.31 -9.08
CA TYR A 187 -18.95 1.93 -7.89
C TYR A 187 -19.79 1.67 -6.63
N ILE A 188 -21.11 1.77 -6.71
CA ILE A 188 -22.02 1.43 -5.60
C ILE A 188 -21.86 -0.05 -5.22
N GLN A 189 -21.75 -0.93 -6.21
CA GLN A 189 -21.52 -2.35 -5.94
C GLN A 189 -20.21 -2.58 -5.18
N ASP A 190 -19.14 -1.87 -5.52
CA ASP A 190 -17.87 -1.94 -4.77
C ASP A 190 -18.01 -1.51 -3.30
N VAL A 191 -18.89 -0.56 -3.02
CA VAL A 191 -19.20 -0.15 -1.64
C VAL A 191 -19.99 -1.24 -0.91
N LEU A 192 -20.97 -1.86 -1.58
CA LEU A 192 -21.76 -2.96 -1.01
C LEU A 192 -20.85 -4.18 -0.73
N ASP A 193 -19.96 -4.50 -1.65
CA ASP A 193 -19.01 -5.60 -1.48
C ASP A 193 -18.10 -5.41 -0.25
N LEU A 194 -17.77 -4.15 0.10
CA LEU A 194 -17.00 -3.88 1.32
C LEU A 194 -17.80 -4.14 2.60
N ILE A 195 -19.12 -3.96 2.55
CA ILE A 195 -19.99 -4.24 3.71
C ILE A 195 -20.08 -5.75 3.94
N GLU A 196 -19.96 -6.54 2.88
CA GLU A 196 -20.00 -7.99 2.94
C GLU A 196 -18.63 -8.63 3.25
N TYR A 197 -17.53 -7.90 2.98
CA TYR A 197 -16.16 -8.35 3.20
C TYR A 197 -15.78 -8.43 4.68
#